data_21e7df2b52037d8ecb4e55f233ba8cdb
#
_entry.id   21e7df2b52037d8ecb4e55f233ba8cdb
#
_cell.length_a   1.000
_cell.length_b   1.000
_cell.length_c   1.000
_cell.angle_alpha   90.00
_cell.angle_beta   90.00
_cell.angle_gamma   90.00
#
_symmetry.space_group_name_H-M   'P 1'
#
loop_
_entity.id
_entity.type
_entity.pdbx_description
1 polymer ?
#
loop_
_entity_poly.entity_id
_entity_poly.type
_entity_poly.pdbx_seq_one_letter_code
_entity_poly.pdbx_strand_id
1 'polypeptide(L)'
;MATARLAGAARRGHNSAPDRSPAVQHAADQPPTAAATPAAPRTRADGAVAAWLAVCAALVFAMVVLGGITRLTGSGLSMVEWDPIFGVVPPLTESEWAEVFAKYQASPEYQLVNRGMDLAGFKRIYYVEYAHRVLGRAVGLVFLLPLLWFVATGRVDRPLAWKLGGLFVLGGLQGLLGWYMVKSGLVDVPRVSPYRLTAHLGLAVLIYALMVWTVLGLRWPRPALLVDAPRLRRAAGLVTLLAFVTLLSGGFVAGTKAGHAFNTFPLMAGRWIPEGYWVLEPWWRNLFENIAAVQFNHRLLALTTLAAVAALWVAAMRAPLAPRGRGLAHATLAMALVQVGLGISTLLSHVALPLASAHQAGAILLLTLLLALRHGLRAAGAGHPPRGR
;
A
#
# COMPACT_ATOMS: atom_id res chain seq x y z
N MET A 1 -64.81 -31.25 54.10
CA MET A 1 -65.68 -30.28 54.75
C MET A 1 -65.91 -29.18 53.74
N ALA A 2 -66.97 -29.28 53.05
CA ALA A 2 -68.26 -28.68 53.35
C ALA A 2 -68.23 -27.22 52.98
N THR A 3 -68.97 -26.63 52.20
CA THR A 3 -70.31 -26.66 51.63
C THR A 3 -70.49 -25.30 51.00
N ALA A 4 -70.89 -25.21 49.82
CA ALA A 4 -72.28 -25.21 49.31
C ALA A 4 -72.93 -23.80 49.18
N ARG A 5 -73.45 -23.59 48.00
CA ARG A 5 -74.79 -23.04 47.66
C ARG A 5 -74.93 -21.51 47.65
N LEU A 6 -75.75 -20.89 46.86
CA LEU A 6 -76.77 -21.07 45.83
C LEU A 6 -77.14 -19.67 45.34
N ALA A 7 -77.31 -19.48 44.10
CA ALA A 7 -78.57 -19.30 43.39
C ALA A 7 -79.23 -17.90 43.40
N GLY A 8 -79.75 -17.51 42.26
CA GLY A 8 -80.87 -16.62 42.04
C GLY A 8 -80.62 -15.68 40.84
N ALA A 9 -81.03 -16.00 39.73
CA ALA A 9 -82.23 -15.90 38.91
C ALA A 9 -82.77 -14.47 38.74
N ALA A 10 -82.80 -14.09 37.52
CA ALA A 10 -83.92 -13.69 36.68
C ALA A 10 -83.91 -12.32 35.99
N ARG A 11 -83.92 -12.43 34.69
CA ARG A 11 -84.89 -11.82 33.73
C ARG A 11 -84.70 -10.38 33.20
N ARG A 12 -84.74 -10.41 31.88
CA ARG A 12 -85.36 -9.48 30.87
C ARG A 12 -84.61 -8.16 30.68
N GLY A 13 -84.43 -7.70 29.52
CA GLY A 13 -84.91 -7.94 28.19
C GLY A 13 -84.47 -6.78 27.27
N HIS A 14 -84.39 -7.07 26.00
CA HIS A 14 -84.60 -6.16 24.88
C HIS A 14 -83.59 -5.00 24.63
N ASN A 15 -82.85 -5.00 23.65
CA ASN A 15 -83.02 -4.41 22.32
C ASN A 15 -81.67 -4.20 21.60
N SER A 16 -81.58 -4.80 20.50
CA SER A 16 -80.81 -4.61 19.29
C SER A 16 -80.38 -3.21 18.94
N ALA A 17 -79.09 -3.06 18.70
CA ALA A 17 -78.51 -2.25 17.61
C ALA A 17 -77.06 -2.74 17.27
N PRO A 18 -76.63 -2.80 16.01
CA PRO A 18 -75.42 -3.46 15.63
C PRO A 18 -74.22 -2.56 15.91
N ASP A 19 -73.29 -3.10 16.69
CA ASP A 19 -72.02 -2.49 17.01
C ASP A 19 -71.07 -2.56 15.76
N ARG A 20 -70.76 -1.40 15.26
CA ARG A 20 -69.75 -1.23 14.21
C ARG A 20 -68.38 -1.38 14.85
N SER A 21 -67.76 -2.52 14.66
CA SER A 21 -66.32 -2.73 14.95
C SER A 21 -65.47 -1.71 14.19
N PRO A 22 -64.56 -0.95 14.83
CA PRO A 22 -63.48 -0.31 14.16
C PRO A 22 -62.28 -1.27 14.14
N ALA A 23 -62.33 -2.25 13.24
CA ALA A 23 -61.10 -2.91 12.81
C ALA A 23 -60.51 -2.13 11.64
N VAL A 24 -59.21 -1.93 11.64
CA VAL A 24 -58.35 -1.25 10.64
C VAL A 24 -57.96 0.18 11.02
N GLN A 25 -56.97 0.30 11.90
CA GLN A 25 -56.05 1.44 11.93
C GLN A 25 -54.79 1.12 12.77
N HIS A 26 -54.06 0.06 12.41
CA HIS A 26 -52.70 -0.15 12.92
C HIS A 26 -51.73 -0.64 11.78
N ALA A 27 -51.73 0.10 10.67
CA ALA A 27 -50.79 -0.20 9.57
C ALA A 27 -50.22 1.09 8.95
N ALA A 28 -49.90 2.11 9.76
CA ALA A 28 -49.39 3.37 9.21
C ALA A 28 -48.33 4.08 10.06
N ASP A 29 -47.51 3.35 10.85
CA ASP A 29 -46.36 3.99 11.51
C ASP A 29 -45.10 3.11 11.46
N GLN A 30 -44.80 2.57 10.28
CA GLN A 30 -43.41 2.21 9.98
C GLN A 30 -42.74 3.46 9.40
N PRO A 31 -41.67 3.98 10.03
CA PRO A 31 -40.88 5.06 9.42
C PRO A 31 -40.41 4.59 8.05
N PRO A 32 -40.47 5.43 7.02
CA PRO A 32 -40.04 5.04 5.69
C PRO A 32 -38.61 4.57 5.77
N THR A 33 -38.37 3.31 5.41
CA THR A 33 -37.04 2.76 5.16
C THR A 33 -36.31 3.76 4.29
N ALA A 34 -35.29 4.41 4.85
CA ALA A 34 -34.49 5.39 4.15
C ALA A 34 -33.98 4.75 2.84
N ALA A 35 -34.67 5.03 1.75
CA ALA A 35 -34.29 4.63 0.42
C ALA A 35 -32.88 5.14 0.20
N ALA A 36 -31.93 4.23 -0.01
CA ALA A 36 -30.53 4.58 -0.31
C ALA A 36 -30.53 5.56 -1.48
N THR A 37 -30.14 6.82 -1.22
CA THR A 37 -30.05 7.87 -2.23
C THR A 37 -29.24 7.34 -3.41
N PRO A 38 -29.76 7.33 -4.65
CA PRO A 38 -29.03 6.85 -5.80
C PRO A 38 -27.70 7.60 -5.92
N ALA A 39 -26.59 6.89 -6.03
CA ALA A 39 -25.29 7.53 -6.28
C ALA A 39 -25.39 8.33 -7.59
N ALA A 40 -24.94 9.58 -7.57
CA ALA A 40 -24.93 10.45 -8.75
C ALA A 40 -24.26 9.72 -9.95
N PRO A 41 -24.78 9.88 -11.18
CA PRO A 41 -24.24 9.24 -12.35
C PRO A 41 -22.79 9.67 -12.56
N ARG A 42 -21.91 8.71 -12.92
CA ARG A 42 -20.50 8.98 -13.23
C ARG A 42 -20.42 9.93 -14.42
N THR A 43 -19.64 11.00 -14.27
CA THR A 43 -19.31 11.87 -15.40
C THR A 43 -18.17 11.23 -16.23
N ARG A 44 -18.08 11.54 -17.54
CA ARG A 44 -16.92 11.19 -18.37
C ARG A 44 -15.60 11.71 -17.77
N ALA A 45 -15.65 12.84 -17.08
CA ALA A 45 -14.53 13.45 -16.41
C ALA A 45 -13.98 12.57 -15.27
N ASP A 46 -14.84 11.96 -14.44
CA ASP A 46 -14.42 11.06 -13.36
C ASP A 46 -13.66 9.83 -13.90
N GLY A 47 -14.10 9.31 -15.05
CA GLY A 47 -13.43 8.20 -15.74
C GLY A 47 -12.03 8.54 -16.24
N ALA A 48 -11.85 9.73 -16.83
CA ALA A 48 -10.57 10.20 -17.35
C ALA A 48 -9.56 10.47 -16.23
N VAL A 49 -10.00 11.17 -15.16
CA VAL A 49 -9.17 11.44 -13.97
C VAL A 49 -8.75 10.13 -13.29
N ALA A 50 -9.66 9.17 -13.14
CA ALA A 50 -9.35 7.87 -12.56
C ALA A 50 -8.37 7.06 -13.42
N ALA A 51 -8.49 7.11 -14.75
CA ALA A 51 -7.58 6.42 -15.66
C ALA A 51 -6.16 7.02 -15.61
N TRP A 52 -6.05 8.35 -15.69
CA TRP A 52 -4.78 9.05 -15.54
C TRP A 52 -4.11 8.74 -14.19
N LEU A 53 -4.86 8.82 -13.08
CA LEU A 53 -4.31 8.55 -11.77
C LEU A 53 -3.90 7.07 -11.59
N ALA A 54 -4.60 6.14 -12.25
CA ALA A 54 -4.21 4.74 -12.30
C ALA A 54 -2.89 4.53 -13.06
N VAL A 55 -2.68 5.27 -14.17
CA VAL A 55 -1.39 5.28 -14.89
C VAL A 55 -0.28 5.83 -13.98
N CYS A 56 -0.52 6.94 -13.28
CA CYS A 56 0.45 7.48 -12.32
C CYS A 56 0.80 6.45 -11.23
N ALA A 57 -0.20 5.76 -10.68
CA ALA A 57 0.02 4.71 -9.68
C ALA A 57 0.84 3.53 -10.26
N ALA A 58 0.56 3.11 -11.51
CA ALA A 58 1.35 2.08 -12.18
C ALA A 58 2.80 2.50 -12.41
N LEU A 59 3.04 3.77 -12.75
CA LEU A 59 4.39 4.32 -12.88
C LEU A 59 5.12 4.38 -11.53
N VAL A 60 4.43 4.75 -10.44
CA VAL A 60 5.01 4.70 -9.08
C VAL A 60 5.31 3.26 -8.67
N PHE A 61 4.43 2.30 -8.99
CA PHE A 61 4.71 0.87 -8.80
C PHE A 61 5.98 0.43 -9.54
N ALA A 62 6.09 0.75 -10.83
CA ALA A 62 7.29 0.46 -11.63
C ALA A 62 8.54 1.14 -11.05
N MET A 63 8.39 2.38 -10.56
CA MET A 63 9.46 3.13 -9.91
C MET A 63 9.97 2.45 -8.63
N VAL A 64 9.08 1.91 -7.79
CA VAL A 64 9.48 1.17 -6.58
C VAL A 64 10.22 -0.12 -6.97
N VAL A 65 9.73 -0.86 -7.98
CA VAL A 65 10.40 -2.08 -8.46
C VAL A 65 11.79 -1.75 -9.02
N LEU A 66 11.90 -0.73 -9.86
CA LEU A 66 13.18 -0.28 -10.43
C LEU A 66 14.14 0.21 -9.34
N GLY A 67 13.64 0.91 -8.32
CA GLY A 67 14.43 1.30 -7.14
C GLY A 67 14.98 0.09 -6.37
N GLY A 68 14.20 -0.99 -6.27
CA GLY A 68 14.68 -2.26 -5.72
C GLY A 68 15.78 -2.90 -6.56
N ILE A 69 15.63 -2.91 -7.88
CA ILE A 69 16.66 -3.39 -8.82
C ILE A 69 17.92 -2.55 -8.66
N THR A 70 17.82 -1.22 -8.65
CA THR A 70 18.93 -0.30 -8.42
C THR A 70 19.68 -0.62 -7.13
N ARG A 71 18.92 -0.93 -6.06
CA ARG A 71 19.52 -1.31 -4.78
C ARG A 71 20.19 -2.68 -4.82
N LEU A 72 19.56 -3.68 -5.45
CA LEU A 72 20.05 -5.06 -5.52
C LEU A 72 21.28 -5.20 -6.41
N THR A 73 21.39 -4.38 -7.46
CA THR A 73 22.54 -4.35 -8.37
C THR A 73 23.69 -3.45 -7.90
N GLY A 74 23.51 -2.78 -6.75
CA GLY A 74 24.53 -1.84 -6.26
C GLY A 74 24.69 -0.59 -7.13
N SER A 75 23.66 -0.22 -7.92
CA SER A 75 23.77 0.87 -8.91
C SER A 75 23.51 2.27 -8.35
N GLY A 76 22.96 2.38 -7.13
CA GLY A 76 22.38 3.63 -6.63
C GLY A 76 23.36 4.71 -6.17
N LEU A 77 24.66 4.54 -6.36
CA LEU A 77 25.72 5.51 -6.07
C LEU A 77 26.62 5.76 -7.30
N SER A 78 26.22 5.30 -8.49
CA SER A 78 27.00 5.42 -9.72
C SER A 78 27.00 6.84 -10.29
N MET A 79 25.91 7.61 -10.06
CA MET A 79 25.78 9.00 -10.51
C MET A 79 26.10 9.94 -9.35
N VAL A 80 27.36 10.37 -9.25
CA VAL A 80 27.87 11.21 -8.14
C VAL A 80 27.35 12.64 -8.16
N GLU A 81 26.94 13.14 -9.33
CA GLU A 81 26.39 14.49 -9.50
C GLU A 81 24.87 14.48 -9.39
N TRP A 82 24.35 15.52 -8.73
CA TRP A 82 22.93 15.76 -8.66
C TRP A 82 22.54 16.87 -9.62
N ASP A 83 22.00 16.45 -10.76
CA ASP A 83 21.47 17.37 -11.76
C ASP A 83 19.98 17.07 -12.00
N PRO A 84 19.07 17.77 -11.27
CA PRO A 84 17.64 17.50 -11.35
C PRO A 84 16.99 17.93 -12.67
N ILE A 85 17.55 18.92 -13.37
CA ILE A 85 16.92 19.54 -14.55
C ILE A 85 17.60 19.07 -15.84
N PHE A 86 18.93 19.17 -15.95
CA PHE A 86 19.67 18.91 -17.19
C PHE A 86 20.19 17.47 -17.32
N GLY A 87 20.29 16.71 -16.24
CA GLY A 87 20.74 15.30 -16.23
C GLY A 87 19.74 14.32 -16.86
N VAL A 88 19.06 14.73 -17.96
CA VAL A 88 18.10 13.88 -18.69
C VAL A 88 18.78 13.22 -19.88
N VAL A 89 19.90 13.76 -20.37
CA VAL A 89 20.68 13.19 -21.48
C VAL A 89 21.86 12.42 -20.86
N PRO A 90 22.02 11.13 -21.18
CA PRO A 90 23.19 10.38 -20.71
C PRO A 90 24.44 10.82 -21.50
N PRO A 91 25.65 10.51 -21.05
CA PRO A 91 26.87 10.71 -21.85
C PRO A 91 26.72 10.02 -23.20
N LEU A 92 27.03 10.75 -24.30
CA LEU A 92 26.86 10.26 -25.68
C LEU A 92 28.21 9.94 -26.33
N THR A 93 29.27 10.68 -25.95
CA THR A 93 30.62 10.54 -26.50
C THR A 93 31.54 9.76 -25.57
N GLU A 94 32.61 9.21 -26.10
CA GLU A 94 33.64 8.52 -25.29
C GLU A 94 34.30 9.46 -24.28
N SER A 95 34.53 10.72 -24.64
CA SER A 95 35.07 11.73 -23.74
C SER A 95 34.18 12.04 -22.57
N GLU A 96 32.85 12.18 -22.79
CA GLU A 96 31.88 12.38 -21.72
C GLU A 96 31.81 11.16 -20.79
N TRP A 97 31.86 9.94 -21.35
CA TRP A 97 31.92 8.72 -20.54
C TRP A 97 33.16 8.64 -19.69
N ALA A 98 34.33 9.03 -20.26
CA ALA A 98 35.58 9.06 -19.52
C ALA A 98 35.54 10.08 -18.37
N GLU A 99 34.95 11.25 -18.59
CA GLU A 99 34.78 12.28 -17.55
C GLU A 99 33.91 11.81 -16.41
N VAL A 100 32.71 11.29 -16.72
CA VAL A 100 31.76 10.81 -15.69
C VAL A 100 32.33 9.61 -14.94
N PHE A 101 33.06 8.72 -15.62
CA PHE A 101 33.74 7.60 -14.99
C PHE A 101 34.89 8.06 -14.07
N ALA A 102 35.68 9.06 -14.48
CA ALA A 102 36.70 9.62 -13.60
C ALA A 102 36.12 10.24 -12.32
N LYS A 103 34.98 10.93 -12.41
CA LYS A 103 34.22 11.41 -11.22
C LYS A 103 33.75 10.26 -10.32
N TYR A 104 33.26 9.17 -10.90
CA TYR A 104 32.86 7.97 -10.14
C TYR A 104 34.08 7.31 -9.48
N GLN A 105 35.22 7.22 -10.16
CA GLN A 105 36.46 6.65 -9.61
C GLN A 105 36.97 7.40 -8.38
N ALA A 106 36.66 8.69 -8.25
CA ALA A 106 36.96 9.48 -7.05
C ALA A 106 36.00 9.22 -5.89
N SER A 107 34.88 8.52 -6.11
CA SER A 107 33.88 8.26 -5.07
C SER A 107 34.31 7.19 -4.08
N PRO A 108 33.79 7.23 -2.83
CA PRO A 108 34.03 6.18 -1.84
C PRO A 108 33.56 4.80 -2.31
N GLU A 109 32.50 4.72 -3.11
CA GLU A 109 32.00 3.45 -3.62
C GLU A 109 33.00 2.77 -4.56
N TYR A 110 33.57 3.52 -5.50
CA TYR A 110 34.61 2.95 -6.37
C TYR A 110 35.83 2.52 -5.56
N GLN A 111 36.32 3.39 -4.68
CA GLN A 111 37.55 3.16 -3.92
C GLN A 111 37.48 1.97 -2.96
N LEU A 112 36.33 1.74 -2.34
CA LEU A 112 36.15 0.75 -1.26
C LEU A 112 35.40 -0.51 -1.70
N VAL A 113 34.54 -0.43 -2.75
CA VAL A 113 33.67 -1.55 -3.16
C VAL A 113 33.96 -2.01 -4.58
N ASN A 114 34.08 -1.09 -5.53
CA ASN A 114 34.15 -1.38 -6.97
C ASN A 114 35.53 -1.11 -7.57
N ARG A 115 36.58 -1.13 -6.73
CA ARG A 115 37.96 -0.87 -7.16
C ARG A 115 38.36 -1.84 -8.27
N GLY A 116 38.81 -1.29 -9.39
CA GLY A 116 39.22 -2.07 -10.58
C GLY A 116 38.06 -2.33 -11.57
N MET A 117 36.86 -1.81 -11.29
CA MET A 117 35.76 -1.85 -12.28
C MET A 117 36.17 -1.09 -13.53
N ASP A 118 35.93 -1.71 -14.70
CA ASP A 118 36.16 -1.08 -16.00
C ASP A 118 35.00 -0.17 -16.45
N LEU A 119 35.18 0.56 -17.51
CA LEU A 119 34.16 1.46 -18.07
C LEU A 119 32.88 0.70 -18.48
N ALA A 120 33.01 -0.54 -18.95
CA ALA A 120 31.84 -1.34 -19.34
C ALA A 120 30.99 -1.76 -18.11
N GLY A 121 31.66 -2.12 -17.01
CA GLY A 121 31.02 -2.37 -15.72
C GLY A 121 30.34 -1.13 -15.17
N PHE A 122 31.00 0.02 -15.23
CA PHE A 122 30.44 1.31 -14.82
C PHE A 122 29.20 1.69 -15.64
N LYS A 123 29.24 1.57 -16.96
CA LYS A 123 28.07 1.86 -17.83
C LYS A 123 26.84 1.03 -17.42
N ARG A 124 27.02 -0.24 -17.05
CA ARG A 124 25.91 -1.10 -16.61
C ARG A 124 25.21 -0.56 -15.36
N ILE A 125 25.95 -0.21 -14.31
CA ILE A 125 25.36 0.34 -13.09
C ILE A 125 24.83 1.75 -13.30
N TYR A 126 25.49 2.56 -14.11
CA TYR A 126 25.06 3.91 -14.47
C TYR A 126 23.68 3.91 -15.15
N TYR A 127 23.47 3.06 -16.16
CA TYR A 127 22.18 3.02 -16.88
C TYR A 127 21.00 2.56 -15.99
N VAL A 128 21.23 1.71 -15.00
CA VAL A 128 20.19 1.32 -14.06
C VAL A 128 19.77 2.52 -13.18
N GLU A 129 20.74 3.25 -12.63
CA GLU A 129 20.46 4.45 -11.84
C GLU A 129 19.86 5.57 -12.69
N TYR A 130 20.41 5.79 -13.90
CA TYR A 130 19.88 6.73 -14.86
C TYR A 130 18.41 6.45 -15.20
N ALA A 131 18.05 5.21 -15.51
CA ALA A 131 16.67 4.82 -15.77
C ALA A 131 15.75 5.14 -14.58
N HIS A 132 16.20 4.88 -13.35
CA HIS A 132 15.47 5.22 -12.13
C HIS A 132 15.27 6.75 -12.01
N ARG A 133 16.30 7.56 -12.24
CA ARG A 133 16.22 9.03 -12.18
C ARG A 133 15.33 9.61 -13.29
N VAL A 134 15.41 9.08 -14.52
CA VAL A 134 14.57 9.52 -15.65
C VAL A 134 13.11 9.16 -15.40
N LEU A 135 12.84 7.93 -14.97
CA LEU A 135 11.47 7.52 -14.63
C LEU A 135 10.87 8.41 -13.52
N GLY A 136 11.67 8.79 -12.50
CA GLY A 136 11.23 9.71 -11.46
C GLY A 136 10.78 11.07 -11.99
N ARG A 137 11.54 11.64 -12.92
CA ARG A 137 11.17 12.89 -13.61
C ARG A 137 9.91 12.72 -14.46
N ALA A 138 9.84 11.61 -15.22
CA ALA A 138 8.68 11.30 -16.05
C ALA A 138 7.40 11.16 -15.22
N VAL A 139 7.44 10.51 -14.06
CA VAL A 139 6.31 10.41 -13.12
C VAL A 139 5.83 11.81 -12.70
N GLY A 140 6.76 12.72 -12.38
CA GLY A 140 6.44 14.10 -12.02
C GLY A 140 5.70 14.85 -13.15
N LEU A 141 6.19 14.74 -14.38
CA LEU A 141 5.58 15.40 -15.56
C LEU A 141 4.22 14.78 -15.92
N VAL A 142 4.13 13.45 -15.95
CA VAL A 142 2.88 12.72 -16.24
C VAL A 142 1.82 13.00 -15.18
N PHE A 143 2.23 13.32 -13.96
CA PHE A 143 1.31 13.75 -12.92
C PHE A 143 0.93 15.23 -13.08
N LEU A 144 1.90 16.12 -13.20
CA LEU A 144 1.70 17.57 -13.17
C LEU A 144 0.89 18.09 -14.37
N LEU A 145 1.30 17.72 -15.60
CA LEU A 145 0.70 18.32 -16.80
C LEU A 145 -0.80 18.04 -16.93
N PRO A 146 -1.27 16.77 -16.76
CA PRO A 146 -2.71 16.52 -16.77
C PRO A 146 -3.43 17.10 -15.55
N LEU A 147 -2.79 17.18 -14.37
CA LEU A 147 -3.38 17.83 -13.20
C LEU A 147 -3.73 19.29 -13.52
N LEU A 148 -2.78 20.05 -14.07
CA LEU A 148 -3.00 21.45 -14.45
C LEU A 148 -4.14 21.58 -15.48
N TRP A 149 -4.16 20.69 -16.47
CA TRP A 149 -5.22 20.67 -17.48
C TRP A 149 -6.59 20.32 -16.89
N PHE A 150 -6.70 19.32 -16.00
CA PHE A 150 -7.97 18.97 -15.35
C PHE A 150 -8.48 20.09 -14.44
N VAL A 151 -7.59 20.80 -13.74
CA VAL A 151 -7.95 21.94 -12.90
C VAL A 151 -8.40 23.12 -13.78
N ALA A 152 -7.64 23.47 -14.82
CA ALA A 152 -7.95 24.58 -15.71
C ALA A 152 -9.27 24.38 -16.49
N THR A 153 -9.61 23.13 -16.82
CA THR A 153 -10.86 22.78 -17.53
C THR A 153 -12.04 22.48 -16.59
N GLY A 154 -11.88 22.66 -15.27
CA GLY A 154 -12.94 22.41 -14.29
C GLY A 154 -13.39 20.96 -14.17
N ARG A 155 -12.58 20.01 -14.66
CA ARG A 155 -12.90 18.57 -14.59
C ARG A 155 -12.67 17.95 -13.22
N VAL A 156 -11.95 18.65 -12.35
CA VAL A 156 -11.67 18.28 -10.97
C VAL A 156 -12.29 19.32 -10.06
N ASP A 157 -13.09 18.88 -9.09
CA ASP A 157 -13.65 19.78 -8.09
C ASP A 157 -12.58 20.26 -7.09
N ARG A 158 -12.87 21.35 -6.39
CA ARG A 158 -11.92 21.99 -5.48
C ARG A 158 -11.37 21.05 -4.41
N PRO A 159 -12.17 20.18 -3.72
CA PRO A 159 -11.65 19.23 -2.74
C PRO A 159 -10.68 18.21 -3.35
N LEU A 160 -10.99 17.67 -4.53
CA LEU A 160 -10.11 16.72 -5.21
C LEU A 160 -8.85 17.41 -5.73
N ALA A 161 -8.94 18.67 -6.21
CA ALA A 161 -7.79 19.46 -6.65
C ALA A 161 -6.78 19.65 -5.51
N TRP A 162 -7.23 20.01 -4.30
CA TRP A 162 -6.36 20.11 -3.13
C TRP A 162 -5.71 18.79 -2.75
N LYS A 163 -6.47 17.69 -2.83
CA LYS A 163 -5.93 16.35 -2.55
C LYS A 163 -4.86 15.95 -3.57
N LEU A 164 -5.09 16.22 -4.84
CA LEU A 164 -4.12 15.94 -5.91
C LEU A 164 -2.90 16.86 -5.82
N GLY A 165 -3.10 18.13 -5.50
CA GLY A 165 -2.01 19.07 -5.20
C GLY A 165 -1.13 18.60 -4.03
N GLY A 166 -1.75 18.10 -2.97
CA GLY A 166 -1.04 17.48 -1.84
C GLY A 166 -0.22 16.25 -2.25
N LEU A 167 -0.76 15.40 -3.14
CA LEU A 167 0.00 14.27 -3.71
C LEU A 167 1.20 14.73 -4.53
N PHE A 168 1.07 15.81 -5.29
CA PHE A 168 2.18 16.40 -6.05
C PHE A 168 3.28 16.91 -5.12
N VAL A 169 2.92 17.61 -4.04
CA VAL A 169 3.87 18.06 -3.01
C VAL A 169 4.60 16.88 -2.37
N LEU A 170 3.87 15.80 -2.01
CA LEU A 170 4.48 14.57 -1.50
C LEU A 170 5.44 13.95 -2.53
N GLY A 171 5.12 14.01 -3.83
CA GLY A 171 6.02 13.60 -4.91
C GLY A 171 7.32 14.42 -4.95
N GLY A 172 7.23 15.74 -4.75
CA GLY A 172 8.41 16.62 -4.61
C GLY A 172 9.27 16.26 -3.39
N LEU A 173 8.63 16.03 -2.24
CA LEU A 173 9.31 15.58 -1.02
C LEU A 173 9.95 14.20 -1.20
N GLN A 174 9.35 13.31 -1.99
CA GLN A 174 9.92 12.01 -2.36
C GLN A 174 11.23 12.18 -3.14
N GLY A 175 11.28 13.11 -4.09
CA GLY A 175 12.52 13.44 -4.83
C GLY A 175 13.61 13.99 -3.90
N LEU A 176 13.26 14.92 -3.01
CA LEU A 176 14.18 15.49 -2.02
C LEU A 176 14.72 14.41 -1.07
N LEU A 177 13.85 13.52 -0.59
CA LEU A 177 14.24 12.41 0.30
C LEU A 177 15.15 11.42 -0.44
N GLY A 178 14.93 11.19 -1.75
CA GLY A 178 15.82 10.38 -2.59
C GLY A 178 17.21 10.97 -2.70
N TRP A 179 17.32 12.27 -2.96
CA TRP A 179 18.59 12.98 -2.95
C TRP A 179 19.29 12.88 -1.59
N TYR A 180 18.58 13.15 -0.50
CA TYR A 180 19.11 13.06 0.86
C TYR A 180 19.60 11.64 1.20
N MET A 181 18.90 10.62 0.69
CA MET A 181 19.29 9.22 0.84
C MET A 181 20.63 8.93 0.13
N VAL A 182 20.76 9.28 -1.16
CA VAL A 182 21.96 9.03 -1.96
C VAL A 182 23.17 9.79 -1.40
N LYS A 183 23.00 11.05 -1.01
CA LYS A 183 24.06 11.86 -0.42
C LYS A 183 24.73 11.18 0.78
N SER A 184 23.99 10.35 1.56
CA SER A 184 24.56 9.65 2.71
C SER A 184 25.61 8.59 2.36
N GLY A 185 25.59 8.06 1.14
CA GLY A 185 26.53 7.04 0.67
C GLY A 185 27.71 7.59 -0.13
N LEU A 186 27.72 8.91 -0.40
CA LEU A 186 28.76 9.57 -1.22
C LEU A 186 29.78 10.37 -0.39
N VAL A 187 29.64 10.43 0.95
CA VAL A 187 30.54 11.23 1.79
C VAL A 187 31.65 10.37 2.37
N ASP A 188 31.37 9.53 3.36
CA ASP A 188 32.42 8.81 4.10
C ASP A 188 32.34 7.28 3.91
N VAL A 189 31.15 6.73 3.82
CA VAL A 189 30.91 5.29 3.76
C VAL A 189 30.04 4.97 2.55
N PRO A 190 30.46 4.06 1.64
CA PRO A 190 29.72 3.71 0.43
C PRO A 190 28.50 2.83 0.75
N ARG A 191 27.63 3.35 1.58
CA ARG A 191 26.41 2.65 2.02
C ARG A 191 25.30 3.64 2.31
N VAL A 192 24.16 3.44 1.65
CA VAL A 192 22.95 4.17 1.95
C VAL A 192 22.45 3.80 3.34
N SER A 193 22.08 4.79 4.15
CA SER A 193 21.50 4.57 5.47
C SER A 193 20.22 3.73 5.39
N PRO A 194 20.08 2.63 6.16
CA PRO A 194 18.85 1.83 6.22
C PRO A 194 17.60 2.65 6.60
N TYR A 195 17.76 3.65 7.46
CA TYR A 195 16.66 4.55 7.87
C TYR A 195 16.19 5.42 6.70
N ARG A 196 17.12 6.05 5.97
CA ARG A 196 16.79 6.90 4.81
C ARG A 196 16.19 6.09 3.68
N LEU A 197 16.71 4.89 3.42
CA LEU A 197 16.15 3.95 2.43
C LEU A 197 14.72 3.56 2.79
N THR A 198 14.48 3.17 4.05
CA THR A 198 13.15 2.76 4.51
C THR A 198 12.16 3.93 4.51
N ALA A 199 12.61 5.13 4.88
CA ALA A 199 11.78 6.34 4.81
C ALA A 199 11.40 6.68 3.36
N HIS A 200 12.36 6.61 2.43
CA HIS A 200 12.11 6.83 0.99
C HIS A 200 11.12 5.81 0.41
N LEU A 201 11.31 4.52 0.71
CA LEU A 201 10.38 3.46 0.34
C LEU A 201 9.00 3.68 0.95
N GLY A 202 8.94 4.02 2.23
CA GLY A 202 7.69 4.25 2.97
C GLY A 202 6.87 5.40 2.40
N LEU A 203 7.52 6.51 2.06
CA LEU A 203 6.85 7.66 1.43
C LEU A 203 6.37 7.31 0.02
N ALA A 204 7.18 6.59 -0.80
CA ALA A 204 6.75 6.12 -2.12
C ALA A 204 5.50 5.24 -2.05
N VAL A 205 5.48 4.26 -1.13
CA VAL A 205 4.33 3.36 -0.93
C VAL A 205 3.12 4.09 -0.37
N LEU A 206 3.31 5.10 0.48
CA LEU A 206 2.23 5.95 0.98
C LEU A 206 1.59 6.76 -0.17
N ILE A 207 2.40 7.40 -1.02
CA ILE A 207 1.94 8.12 -2.21
C ILE A 207 1.14 7.17 -3.11
N TYR A 208 1.69 5.99 -3.39
CA TYR A 208 1.02 4.94 -4.15
C TYR A 208 -0.33 4.55 -3.55
N ALA A 209 -0.37 4.27 -2.25
CA ALA A 209 -1.60 3.89 -1.54
C ALA A 209 -2.68 4.99 -1.60
N LEU A 210 -2.29 6.26 -1.47
CA LEU A 210 -3.21 7.41 -1.58
C LEU A 210 -3.73 7.57 -3.02
N MET A 211 -2.90 7.35 -4.04
CA MET A 211 -3.34 7.33 -5.45
C MET A 211 -4.33 6.20 -5.69
N VAL A 212 -3.99 4.96 -5.30
CA VAL A 212 -4.87 3.78 -5.41
C VAL A 212 -6.20 4.02 -4.70
N TRP A 213 -6.17 4.54 -3.47
CA TRP A 213 -7.39 4.86 -2.72
C TRP A 213 -8.28 5.86 -3.44
N THR A 214 -7.68 6.87 -4.07
CA THR A 214 -8.40 7.88 -4.85
C THR A 214 -9.01 7.28 -6.11
N VAL A 215 -8.24 6.45 -6.84
CA VAL A 215 -8.74 5.70 -8.01
C VAL A 215 -9.93 4.80 -7.62
N LEU A 216 -9.82 4.07 -6.51
CA LEU A 216 -10.88 3.22 -6.00
C LEU A 216 -12.16 4.03 -5.69
N GLY A 217 -12.01 5.22 -5.09
CA GLY A 217 -13.14 6.12 -4.82
C GLY A 217 -13.84 6.61 -6.08
N LEU A 218 -13.07 6.96 -7.11
CA LEU A 218 -13.58 7.40 -8.40
C LEU A 218 -14.20 6.25 -9.23
N ARG A 219 -13.58 5.06 -9.20
CA ARG A 219 -14.03 3.89 -10.00
C ARG A 219 -15.12 3.08 -9.32
N TRP A 220 -15.12 2.99 -7.99
CA TRP A 220 -16.01 2.14 -7.23
C TRP A 220 -16.65 2.89 -6.06
N PRO A 221 -17.55 3.83 -6.32
CA PRO A 221 -18.19 4.65 -5.28
C PRO A 221 -19.10 3.85 -4.35
N ARG A 222 -19.62 2.68 -4.78
CA ARG A 222 -20.49 1.85 -3.95
C ARG A 222 -19.67 0.84 -3.11
N PRO A 223 -20.03 0.64 -1.81
CA PRO A 223 -19.41 -0.40 -1.01
C PRO A 223 -19.75 -1.81 -1.53
N ALA A 224 -18.94 -2.79 -1.15
CA ALA A 224 -19.20 -4.20 -1.41
C ALA A 224 -19.92 -4.89 -0.25
N LEU A 225 -20.08 -4.22 0.89
CA LEU A 225 -20.90 -4.66 2.02
C LEU A 225 -22.39 -4.46 1.70
N LEU A 226 -23.19 -5.50 1.94
CA LEU A 226 -24.65 -5.45 1.85
C LEU A 226 -25.29 -4.96 3.16
N VAL A 227 -24.60 -5.19 4.29
CA VAL A 227 -24.97 -4.73 5.63
C VAL A 227 -23.71 -4.17 6.32
N ASP A 228 -23.84 -3.10 7.13
CA ASP A 228 -22.69 -2.51 7.81
C ASP A 228 -22.03 -3.50 8.78
N ALA A 229 -20.71 -3.64 8.68
CA ALA A 229 -19.90 -4.55 9.48
C ALA A 229 -18.67 -3.81 10.05
N PRO A 230 -18.84 -2.97 11.07
CA PRO A 230 -17.77 -2.09 11.57
C PRO A 230 -16.57 -2.86 12.11
N ARG A 231 -16.77 -4.04 12.69
CA ARG A 231 -15.67 -4.90 13.18
C ARG A 231 -14.81 -5.41 12.02
N LEU A 232 -15.42 -5.88 10.93
CA LEU A 232 -14.72 -6.35 9.74
C LEU A 232 -13.96 -5.21 9.07
N ARG A 233 -14.56 -4.02 9.00
CA ARG A 233 -13.92 -2.80 8.46
C ARG A 233 -12.68 -2.39 9.26
N ARG A 234 -12.76 -2.43 10.60
CA ARG A 234 -11.61 -2.16 11.50
C ARG A 234 -10.52 -3.21 11.31
N ALA A 235 -10.88 -4.50 11.30
CA ALA A 235 -9.93 -5.58 11.07
C ALA A 235 -9.20 -5.42 9.73
N ALA A 236 -9.91 -5.14 8.63
CA ALA A 236 -9.28 -4.88 7.34
C ALA A 236 -8.32 -3.68 7.38
N GLY A 237 -8.65 -2.62 8.14
CA GLY A 237 -7.77 -1.48 8.35
C GLY A 237 -6.48 -1.85 9.09
N LEU A 238 -6.59 -2.63 10.17
CA LEU A 238 -5.45 -3.10 10.96
C LEU A 238 -4.55 -4.04 10.16
N VAL A 239 -5.12 -4.98 9.40
CA VAL A 239 -4.36 -5.89 8.52
C VAL A 239 -3.65 -5.11 7.40
N THR A 240 -4.30 -4.08 6.84
CA THR A 240 -3.65 -3.19 5.85
C THR A 240 -2.47 -2.44 6.46
N LEU A 241 -2.61 -1.93 7.68
CA LEU A 241 -1.52 -1.26 8.40
C LEU A 241 -0.39 -2.25 8.74
N LEU A 242 -0.72 -3.46 9.20
CA LEU A 242 0.27 -4.50 9.48
C LEU A 242 1.06 -4.87 8.21
N ALA A 243 0.39 -5.05 7.07
CA ALA A 243 1.07 -5.30 5.79
C ALA A 243 1.99 -4.14 5.38
N PHE A 244 1.59 -2.89 5.61
CA PHE A 244 2.43 -1.72 5.39
C PHE A 244 3.67 -1.72 6.30
N VAL A 245 3.51 -2.01 7.60
CA VAL A 245 4.63 -2.13 8.55
C VAL A 245 5.57 -3.27 8.17
N THR A 246 5.02 -4.42 7.73
CA THR A 246 5.81 -5.56 7.23
C THR A 246 6.62 -5.17 6.00
N LEU A 247 6.05 -4.39 5.07
CA LEU A 247 6.77 -3.86 3.92
C LEU A 247 7.93 -2.95 4.34
N LEU A 248 7.70 -2.05 5.31
CA LEU A 248 8.76 -1.19 5.86
C LEU A 248 9.88 -2.00 6.53
N SER A 249 9.55 -3.07 7.26
CA SER A 249 10.56 -3.95 7.85
C SER A 249 11.43 -4.62 6.77
N GLY A 250 10.86 -4.94 5.60
CA GLY A 250 11.59 -5.38 4.40
C GLY A 250 12.57 -4.31 3.88
N GLY A 251 12.23 -3.03 4.03
CA GLY A 251 13.15 -1.92 3.74
C GLY A 251 14.40 -1.94 4.62
N PHE A 252 14.25 -2.26 5.90
CA PHE A 252 15.40 -2.46 6.81
C PHE A 252 16.21 -3.71 6.45
N VAL A 253 15.56 -4.83 6.08
CA VAL A 253 16.27 -6.03 5.57
C VAL A 253 17.11 -5.68 4.34
N ALA A 254 16.56 -4.94 3.38
CA ALA A 254 17.28 -4.48 2.20
C ALA A 254 18.42 -3.51 2.58
N GLY A 255 18.17 -2.54 3.45
CA GLY A 255 19.14 -1.51 3.86
C GLY A 255 20.35 -2.08 4.61
N THR A 256 20.12 -3.04 5.51
CA THR A 256 21.16 -3.72 6.29
C THR A 256 21.84 -4.88 5.54
N LYS A 257 21.34 -5.26 4.33
CA LYS A 257 21.71 -6.48 3.61
C LYS A 257 21.45 -7.78 4.41
N ALA A 258 20.52 -7.75 5.37
CA ALA A 258 20.23 -8.86 6.27
C ALA A 258 19.75 -10.12 5.51
N GLY A 259 19.18 -9.99 4.30
CA GLY A 259 18.74 -11.09 3.47
C GLY A 259 19.84 -12.10 3.11
N HIS A 260 21.12 -11.73 3.18
CA HIS A 260 22.26 -12.60 2.89
C HIS A 260 22.83 -13.35 4.11
N ALA A 261 22.36 -13.02 5.34
CA ALA A 261 23.02 -13.53 6.55
C ALA A 261 22.53 -14.92 6.96
N PHE A 262 21.25 -15.20 6.90
CA PHE A 262 20.63 -16.46 7.33
C PHE A 262 19.74 -16.99 6.20
N ASN A 263 20.30 -17.87 5.35
CA ASN A 263 19.60 -18.37 4.16
C ASN A 263 18.98 -19.75 4.39
N THR A 264 18.40 -19.97 5.57
CA THR A 264 17.65 -21.17 5.97
C THR A 264 16.24 -20.82 6.42
N PHE A 265 15.30 -21.76 6.29
CA PHE A 265 13.91 -21.61 6.72
C PHE A 265 13.33 -22.96 7.15
N PRO A 266 12.52 -23.06 8.23
CA PRO A 266 12.04 -21.97 9.09
C PRO A 266 13.07 -21.43 10.09
N LEU A 267 14.08 -22.21 10.43
CA LEU A 267 15.10 -21.89 11.43
C LEU A 267 16.14 -20.90 10.86
N MET A 268 16.76 -20.15 11.75
CA MET A 268 17.89 -19.25 11.48
C MET A 268 19.18 -19.89 12.05
N ALA A 269 20.02 -20.46 11.19
CA ALA A 269 21.21 -21.24 11.59
C ALA A 269 20.87 -22.32 12.65
N GLY A 270 19.80 -23.08 12.43
CA GLY A 270 19.37 -24.16 13.33
C GLY A 270 18.56 -23.73 14.55
N ARG A 271 18.32 -22.46 14.78
CA ARG A 271 17.59 -21.91 15.95
C ARG A 271 16.31 -21.19 15.54
N TRP A 272 15.30 -21.22 16.42
CA TRP A 272 14.08 -20.41 16.25
C TRP A 272 14.34 -18.91 16.42
N ILE A 273 15.10 -18.54 17.46
CA ILE A 273 15.57 -17.15 17.68
C ILE A 273 17.08 -17.17 17.40
N PRO A 274 17.58 -16.30 16.48
CA PRO A 274 18.99 -16.27 16.12
C PRO A 274 19.86 -15.84 17.27
N GLU A 275 21.08 -16.36 17.34
CA GLU A 275 22.12 -15.82 18.22
C GLU A 275 22.42 -14.37 17.87
N GLY A 276 22.80 -13.59 18.86
CA GLY A 276 23.14 -12.19 18.67
C GLY A 276 21.95 -11.26 18.42
N TYR A 277 20.72 -11.68 18.79
CA TYR A 277 19.54 -10.83 18.65
C TYR A 277 19.65 -9.50 19.43
N TRP A 278 20.28 -9.51 20.61
CA TRP A 278 20.44 -8.36 21.51
C TRP A 278 21.92 -8.06 21.77
N VAL A 279 22.67 -7.58 20.75
CA VAL A 279 24.11 -7.31 20.87
C VAL A 279 24.47 -5.83 20.75
N LEU A 280 23.53 -4.98 20.34
CA LEU A 280 23.75 -3.55 20.15
C LEU A 280 23.18 -2.75 21.31
N GLU A 281 23.95 -1.74 21.75
CA GLU A 281 23.50 -0.72 22.69
C GLU A 281 23.33 0.64 21.98
N PRO A 282 22.29 1.43 22.29
CA PRO A 282 21.16 1.08 23.16
C PRO A 282 20.25 0.02 22.51
N TRP A 283 19.51 -0.75 23.32
CA TRP A 283 18.75 -1.95 22.93
C TRP A 283 17.88 -1.80 21.68
N TRP A 284 17.25 -0.62 21.46
CA TRP A 284 16.36 -0.36 20.33
C TRP A 284 17.07 -0.41 18.97
N ARG A 285 18.40 -0.20 18.91
CA ARG A 285 19.19 -0.30 17.68
C ARG A 285 19.13 -1.71 17.09
N ASN A 286 18.94 -2.74 17.92
CA ASN A 286 18.82 -4.11 17.44
C ASN A 286 17.61 -4.27 16.48
N LEU A 287 16.53 -3.54 16.70
CA LEU A 287 15.34 -3.62 15.85
C LEU A 287 15.56 -3.12 14.43
N PHE A 288 16.57 -2.27 14.19
CA PHE A 288 16.77 -1.55 12.93
C PHE A 288 18.16 -1.72 12.30
N GLU A 289 19.17 -2.06 13.09
CA GLU A 289 20.58 -2.10 12.66
C GLU A 289 21.21 -3.49 12.81
N ASN A 290 20.72 -4.32 13.71
CA ASN A 290 21.22 -5.66 13.94
C ASN A 290 20.67 -6.62 12.87
N ILE A 291 21.56 -7.18 12.05
CA ILE A 291 21.24 -8.06 10.94
C ILE A 291 20.38 -9.25 11.36
N ALA A 292 20.71 -9.90 12.48
CA ALA A 292 19.97 -11.06 12.99
C ALA A 292 18.54 -10.68 13.41
N ALA A 293 18.41 -9.62 14.21
CA ALA A 293 17.13 -9.13 14.70
C ALA A 293 16.24 -8.58 13.58
N VAL A 294 16.80 -7.78 12.66
CA VAL A 294 16.07 -7.22 11.51
C VAL A 294 15.49 -8.32 10.63
N GLN A 295 16.28 -9.37 10.32
CA GLN A 295 15.77 -10.46 9.50
C GLN A 295 14.72 -11.30 10.24
N PHE A 296 14.95 -11.61 11.52
CA PHE A 296 14.00 -12.36 12.36
C PHE A 296 12.67 -11.62 12.48
N ASN A 297 12.71 -10.32 12.80
CA ASN A 297 11.50 -9.50 12.96
C ASN A 297 10.71 -9.41 11.66
N HIS A 298 11.38 -9.30 10.51
CA HIS A 298 10.71 -9.29 9.21
C HIS A 298 9.99 -10.63 8.93
N ARG A 299 10.62 -11.78 9.21
CA ARG A 299 9.98 -13.10 9.09
C ARG A 299 8.76 -13.23 10.00
N LEU A 300 8.89 -12.81 11.26
CA LEU A 300 7.80 -12.85 12.23
C LEU A 300 6.62 -11.98 11.75
N LEU A 301 6.88 -10.74 11.34
CA LEU A 301 5.87 -9.83 10.79
C LEU A 301 5.21 -10.40 9.52
N ALA A 302 5.98 -11.05 8.63
CA ALA A 302 5.44 -11.65 7.42
C ALA A 302 4.47 -12.80 7.72
N LEU A 303 4.84 -13.71 8.64
CA LEU A 303 3.98 -14.82 9.07
C LEU A 303 2.76 -14.32 9.84
N THR A 304 2.92 -13.32 10.71
CA THR A 304 1.81 -12.67 11.42
C THR A 304 0.85 -12.00 10.43
N THR A 305 1.39 -11.35 9.37
CA THR A 305 0.56 -10.74 8.31
C THR A 305 -0.22 -11.81 7.55
N LEU A 306 0.39 -12.94 7.20
CA LEU A 306 -0.31 -14.06 6.55
C LEU A 306 -1.44 -14.60 7.44
N ALA A 307 -1.17 -14.84 8.73
CA ALA A 307 -2.17 -15.30 9.68
C ALA A 307 -3.32 -14.30 9.84
N ALA A 308 -3.01 -13.00 9.92
CA ALA A 308 -4.00 -11.93 9.99
C ALA A 308 -4.85 -11.82 8.71
N VAL A 309 -4.25 -11.99 7.53
CA VAL A 309 -4.97 -12.04 6.24
C VAL A 309 -5.88 -13.26 6.18
N ALA A 310 -5.43 -14.44 6.64
CA ALA A 310 -6.25 -15.64 6.69
C ALA A 310 -7.45 -15.47 7.65
N ALA A 311 -7.23 -14.89 8.82
CA ALA A 311 -8.30 -14.58 9.78
C ALA A 311 -9.31 -13.56 9.20
N LEU A 312 -8.81 -12.52 8.52
CA LEU A 312 -9.63 -11.54 7.81
C LEU A 312 -10.47 -12.21 6.71
N TRP A 313 -9.88 -13.14 5.95
CA TRP A 313 -10.58 -13.89 4.92
C TRP A 313 -11.72 -14.74 5.53
N VAL A 314 -11.47 -15.48 6.61
CA VAL A 314 -12.51 -16.25 7.33
C VAL A 314 -13.65 -15.33 7.78
N ALA A 315 -13.31 -14.17 8.37
CA ALA A 315 -14.30 -13.20 8.81
C ALA A 315 -15.11 -12.63 7.63
N ALA A 316 -14.43 -12.36 6.50
CA ALA A 316 -15.07 -11.88 5.28
C ALA A 316 -16.03 -12.91 4.66
N MET A 317 -15.69 -14.21 4.70
CA MET A 317 -16.57 -15.28 4.18
C MET A 317 -17.86 -15.44 5.02
N ARG A 318 -17.83 -15.08 6.30
CA ARG A 318 -18.98 -15.09 7.20
C ARG A 318 -19.85 -13.82 7.10
N ALA A 319 -19.37 -12.78 6.42
CA ALA A 319 -20.08 -11.52 6.25
C ALA A 319 -20.93 -11.51 4.96
N PRO A 320 -22.03 -10.72 4.93
CA PRO A 320 -22.87 -10.55 3.74
C PRO A 320 -22.17 -9.65 2.71
N LEU A 321 -21.21 -10.23 1.97
CA LEU A 321 -20.46 -9.53 0.93
C LEU A 321 -21.07 -9.78 -0.44
N ALA A 322 -21.08 -8.72 -1.29
CA ALA A 322 -21.32 -8.85 -2.71
C ALA A 322 -20.20 -9.69 -3.38
N PRO A 323 -20.46 -10.31 -4.55
CA PRO A 323 -19.48 -11.17 -5.24
C PRO A 323 -18.09 -10.55 -5.40
N ARG A 324 -18.03 -9.24 -5.70
CA ARG A 324 -16.78 -8.49 -5.79
C ARG A 324 -16.00 -8.47 -4.47
N GLY A 325 -16.68 -8.29 -3.32
CA GLY A 325 -16.02 -8.30 -2.02
C GLY A 325 -15.43 -9.67 -1.68
N ARG A 326 -16.15 -10.75 -2.00
CA ARG A 326 -15.66 -12.13 -1.85
C ARG A 326 -14.45 -12.40 -2.75
N GLY A 327 -14.52 -11.99 -4.03
CA GLY A 327 -13.41 -12.14 -4.96
C GLY A 327 -12.15 -11.40 -4.48
N LEU A 328 -12.28 -10.18 -3.96
CA LEU A 328 -11.15 -9.44 -3.37
C LEU A 328 -10.57 -10.15 -2.15
N ALA A 329 -11.41 -10.73 -1.28
CA ALA A 329 -10.92 -11.47 -0.12
C ALA A 329 -10.15 -12.74 -0.53
N HIS A 330 -10.64 -13.50 -1.52
CA HIS A 330 -9.94 -14.66 -2.07
C HIS A 330 -8.60 -14.25 -2.73
N ALA A 331 -8.60 -13.21 -3.55
CA ALA A 331 -7.39 -12.70 -4.19
C ALA A 331 -6.36 -12.20 -3.17
N THR A 332 -6.80 -11.57 -2.08
CA THR A 332 -5.92 -11.11 -1.00
C THR A 332 -5.25 -12.28 -0.29
N LEU A 333 -5.99 -13.35 0.05
CA LEU A 333 -5.42 -14.54 0.67
C LEU A 333 -4.45 -15.26 -0.28
N ALA A 334 -4.83 -15.45 -1.54
CA ALA A 334 -3.97 -16.07 -2.55
C ALA A 334 -2.66 -15.30 -2.72
N MET A 335 -2.74 -13.95 -2.81
CA MET A 335 -1.54 -13.12 -2.93
C MET A 335 -0.68 -13.15 -1.66
N ALA A 336 -1.27 -13.25 -0.47
CA ALA A 336 -0.49 -13.37 0.78
C ALA A 336 0.29 -14.69 0.84
N LEU A 337 -0.30 -15.80 0.37
CA LEU A 337 0.39 -17.08 0.25
C LEU A 337 1.55 -17.01 -0.76
N VAL A 338 1.30 -16.44 -1.94
CA VAL A 338 2.33 -16.21 -2.96
C VAL A 338 3.44 -15.33 -2.41
N GLN A 339 3.12 -14.26 -1.67
CA GLN A 339 4.08 -13.32 -1.12
C GLN A 339 5.02 -13.98 -0.10
N VAL A 340 4.50 -14.84 0.78
CA VAL A 340 5.34 -15.60 1.73
C VAL A 340 6.20 -16.60 0.97
N GLY A 341 5.65 -17.31 -0.02
CA GLY A 341 6.42 -18.20 -0.91
C GLY A 341 7.56 -17.48 -1.61
N LEU A 342 7.31 -16.29 -2.19
CA LEU A 342 8.34 -15.44 -2.81
C LEU A 342 9.41 -15.02 -1.80
N GLY A 343 9.02 -14.67 -0.56
CA GLY A 343 9.95 -14.31 0.50
C GLY A 343 10.89 -15.47 0.89
N ILE A 344 10.33 -16.65 1.06
CA ILE A 344 11.11 -17.87 1.35
C ILE A 344 12.05 -18.21 0.19
N SER A 345 11.55 -18.16 -1.05
CA SER A 345 12.36 -18.42 -2.25
C SER A 345 13.49 -17.40 -2.42
N THR A 346 13.21 -16.11 -2.16
CA THR A 346 14.23 -15.06 -2.16
C THR A 346 15.34 -15.33 -1.15
N LEU A 347 14.95 -15.76 0.05
CA LEU A 347 15.88 -16.08 1.11
C LEU A 347 16.76 -17.29 0.75
N LEU A 348 16.15 -18.40 0.35
CA LEU A 348 16.84 -19.65 0.03
C LEU A 348 17.74 -19.54 -1.22
N SER A 349 17.43 -18.62 -2.13
CA SER A 349 18.23 -18.32 -3.32
C SER A 349 19.37 -17.31 -3.08
N HIS A 350 19.69 -16.99 -1.82
CA HIS A 350 20.68 -15.94 -1.49
C HIS A 350 20.37 -14.59 -2.13
N VAL A 351 19.08 -14.20 -2.14
CA VAL A 351 18.57 -12.92 -2.67
C VAL A 351 18.78 -12.80 -4.20
N ALA A 352 18.49 -13.88 -4.95
CA ALA A 352 18.52 -13.82 -6.41
C ALA A 352 17.66 -12.67 -6.94
N LEU A 353 18.22 -11.85 -7.84
CA LEU A 353 17.63 -10.60 -8.33
C LEU A 353 16.18 -10.75 -8.82
N PRO A 354 15.82 -11.75 -9.65
CA PRO A 354 14.43 -11.90 -10.11
C PRO A 354 13.45 -12.19 -8.98
N LEU A 355 13.83 -13.06 -8.02
CA LEU A 355 12.97 -13.44 -6.90
C LEU A 355 12.81 -12.27 -5.90
N ALA A 356 13.89 -11.56 -5.60
CA ALA A 356 13.86 -10.40 -4.73
C ALA A 356 13.00 -9.26 -5.32
N SER A 357 13.13 -9.02 -6.64
CA SER A 357 12.30 -8.03 -7.35
C SER A 357 10.82 -8.44 -7.38
N ALA A 358 10.53 -9.73 -7.62
CA ALA A 358 9.17 -10.27 -7.57
C ALA A 358 8.57 -10.19 -6.16
N HIS A 359 9.36 -10.48 -5.12
CA HIS A 359 8.93 -10.36 -3.73
C HIS A 359 8.58 -8.89 -3.37
N GLN A 360 9.37 -7.93 -3.82
CA GLN A 360 9.09 -6.50 -3.62
C GLN A 360 7.82 -6.07 -4.37
N ALA A 361 7.66 -6.47 -5.63
CA ALA A 361 6.46 -6.19 -6.42
C ALA A 361 5.21 -6.83 -5.80
N GLY A 362 5.32 -8.07 -5.35
CA GLY A 362 4.26 -8.81 -4.68
C GLY A 362 3.77 -8.15 -3.40
N ALA A 363 4.68 -7.56 -2.61
CA ALA A 363 4.31 -6.83 -1.40
C ALA A 363 3.40 -5.62 -1.70
N ILE A 364 3.68 -4.88 -2.79
CA ILE A 364 2.84 -3.76 -3.23
C ILE A 364 1.51 -4.26 -3.78
N LEU A 365 1.49 -5.37 -4.53
CA LEU A 365 0.25 -5.99 -5.02
C LEU A 365 -0.63 -6.47 -3.86
N LEU A 366 -0.05 -7.10 -2.83
CA LEU A 366 -0.79 -7.49 -1.62
C LEU A 366 -1.39 -6.26 -0.93
N LEU A 367 -0.61 -5.19 -0.75
CA LEU A 367 -1.12 -3.93 -0.20
C LEU A 367 -2.26 -3.34 -1.04
N THR A 368 -2.15 -3.41 -2.38
CA THR A 368 -3.19 -2.95 -3.31
C THR A 368 -4.50 -3.72 -3.12
N LEU A 369 -4.42 -5.04 -2.99
CA LEU A 369 -5.60 -5.88 -2.75
C LEU A 369 -6.23 -5.62 -1.38
N LEU A 370 -5.41 -5.42 -0.35
CA LEU A 370 -5.88 -5.03 0.99
C LEU A 370 -6.56 -3.65 0.97
N LEU A 371 -5.99 -2.67 0.26
CA LEU A 371 -6.62 -1.36 0.07
C LEU A 371 -7.95 -1.47 -0.67
N ALA A 372 -8.02 -2.30 -1.73
CA ALA A 372 -9.25 -2.53 -2.48
C ALA A 372 -10.32 -3.22 -1.63
N LEU A 373 -9.94 -4.24 -0.86
CA LEU A 373 -10.82 -4.93 0.08
C LEU A 373 -11.34 -3.95 1.14
N ARG A 374 -10.45 -3.23 1.84
CA ARG A 374 -10.81 -2.22 2.83
C ARG A 374 -11.72 -1.14 2.24
N HIS A 375 -11.44 -0.68 1.01
CA HIS A 375 -12.28 0.30 0.33
C HIS A 375 -13.68 -0.26 0.05
N GLY A 376 -13.80 -1.53 -0.33
CA GLY A 376 -15.07 -2.21 -0.51
C GLY A 376 -15.88 -2.37 0.80
N LEU A 377 -15.19 -2.44 1.94
CA LEU A 377 -15.78 -2.61 3.27
C LEU A 377 -16.18 -1.28 3.96
N ARG A 378 -16.06 -0.12 3.29
CA ARG A 378 -16.47 1.16 3.89
C ARG A 378 -17.97 1.25 4.09
N ALA A 379 -18.43 2.13 5.01
CA ALA A 379 -19.86 2.32 5.26
C ALA A 379 -20.58 2.90 4.01
N ALA A 380 -21.83 2.48 3.81
CA ALA A 380 -22.71 3.12 2.84
C ALA A 380 -22.91 4.58 3.28
N GLY A 381 -22.59 5.56 2.43
CA GLY A 381 -22.68 7.00 2.78
C GLY A 381 -21.34 7.71 3.05
N ALA A 382 -20.23 6.98 3.17
CA ALA A 382 -18.88 7.59 3.24
C ALA A 382 -18.35 8.10 1.87
N GLY A 383 -19.20 8.11 0.86
CA GLY A 383 -18.90 8.72 -0.45
C GLY A 383 -19.24 10.22 -0.43
N HIS A 384 -18.50 11.00 -1.19
CA HIS A 384 -18.63 12.45 -1.38
C HIS A 384 -20.08 12.95 -1.31
N PRO A 385 -20.35 14.09 -0.63
CA PRO A 385 -21.63 14.74 -0.74
C PRO A 385 -21.96 15.01 -2.23
N PRO A 386 -23.24 15.00 -2.61
CA PRO A 386 -23.63 15.28 -3.99
C PRO A 386 -23.03 16.64 -4.40
N ARG A 387 -22.37 16.68 -5.56
CA ARG A 387 -21.89 17.92 -6.17
C ARG A 387 -23.10 18.83 -6.37
N GLY A 388 -23.20 19.90 -5.57
CA GLY A 388 -24.13 20.99 -5.82
C GLY A 388 -23.90 21.51 -7.24
N ARG A 389 -25.00 21.76 -7.96
CA ARG A 389 -25.03 22.39 -9.31
C ARG A 389 -24.53 23.81 -9.22
#